data_203cb7d892f017c5c35dc3bc59e6796d
#
_entry.id   203cb7d892f017c5c35dc3bc59e6796d
#
_cell.length_a   1.000
_cell.length_b   1.000
_cell.length_c   1.000
_cell.angle_alpha   90.00
_cell.angle_beta   90.00
_cell.angle_gamma   90.00
#
_symmetry.space_group_name_H-M   'P 1'
#
loop_
_entity.id
_entity.type
_entity.pdbx_description
1 polymer ?
#
loop_
_entity_poly.entity_id
_entity_poly.type
_entity_poly.pdbx_seq_one_letter_code
_entity_poly.pdbx_strand_id
1 'polypeptide(L)'
;MAKAEDVAKFMIDILRIKAEHGLDDGMTNLRLQKLMYFVQGYFLAEHDHPLFDEDIEAWKLGPVVPVIYRKYSRFNKDILEDEAPTEFALTSEEKELILDVLSKYGKYSTGYLVELTHTPGAPWAQVFDPGQNKKIDTESIKRYFKTQKKVSTTEEKILKFSQKSYLRGKTGHIILPEDSYEDWEEYVRV
;
A
#
# COMPACT_ATOMS: atom_id res chain seq x y z
N MET A 1 10.54 -12.76 -1.78
CA MET A 1 10.29 -11.70 -0.80
C MET A 1 10.75 -10.39 -1.41
N ALA A 2 9.85 -9.44 -1.48
CA ALA A 2 10.10 -8.13 -2.08
C ALA A 2 10.96 -7.25 -1.15
N LYS A 3 11.53 -6.16 -1.69
CA LYS A 3 12.06 -5.07 -0.88
C LYS A 3 10.95 -4.06 -0.60
N ALA A 4 10.91 -3.48 0.59
CA ALA A 4 9.94 -2.42 0.91
C ALA A 4 9.98 -1.26 -0.11
N GLU A 5 11.15 -1.00 -0.69
CA GLU A 5 11.31 0.02 -1.73
C GLU A 5 10.55 -0.30 -3.02
N ASP A 6 10.57 -1.56 -3.48
CA ASP A 6 9.85 -1.97 -4.69
C ASP A 6 8.33 -1.92 -4.47
N VAL A 7 7.88 -2.33 -3.27
CA VAL A 7 6.48 -2.22 -2.84
C VAL A 7 6.05 -0.74 -2.83
N ALA A 8 6.84 0.14 -2.20
CA ALA A 8 6.54 1.57 -2.11
C ALA A 8 6.45 2.21 -3.50
N LYS A 9 7.44 1.96 -4.38
CA LYS A 9 7.45 2.49 -5.74
C LYS A 9 6.25 2.03 -6.56
N PHE A 10 5.88 0.76 -6.47
CA PHE A 10 4.70 0.23 -7.15
C PHE A 10 3.41 0.93 -6.68
N MET A 11 3.25 1.10 -5.36
CA MET A 11 2.09 1.79 -4.79
C MET A 11 2.02 3.26 -5.20
N ILE A 12 3.17 3.96 -5.20
CA ILE A 12 3.25 5.37 -5.64
C ILE A 12 2.85 5.49 -7.10
N ASP A 13 3.36 4.60 -7.97
CA ASP A 13 3.06 4.62 -9.40
C ASP A 13 1.56 4.41 -9.69
N ILE A 14 0.95 3.43 -9.02
CA ILE A 14 -0.50 3.17 -9.17
C ILE A 14 -1.34 4.38 -8.73
N LEU A 15 -1.07 4.98 -7.56
CA LEU A 15 -1.87 6.12 -7.09
C LEU A 15 -1.54 7.41 -7.85
N ARG A 16 -0.35 7.55 -8.41
CA ARG A 16 -0.01 8.65 -9.33
C ARG A 16 -0.85 8.58 -10.60
N ILE A 17 -0.94 7.39 -11.22
CA ILE A 17 -1.79 7.18 -12.41
C ILE A 17 -3.25 7.54 -12.09
N LYS A 18 -3.77 7.09 -10.94
CA LYS A 18 -5.13 7.47 -10.50
C LYS A 18 -5.28 8.99 -10.34
N ALA A 19 -4.29 9.66 -9.75
CA ALA A 19 -4.32 11.11 -9.55
C ALA A 19 -4.30 11.88 -10.88
N GLU A 20 -3.49 11.45 -11.85
CA GLU A 20 -3.45 12.03 -13.20
C GLU A 20 -4.80 11.96 -13.92
N HIS A 21 -5.66 11.00 -13.54
CA HIS A 21 -7.02 10.84 -14.06
C HIS A 21 -8.11 11.41 -13.15
N GLY A 22 -7.74 12.12 -12.09
CA GLY A 22 -8.68 12.73 -11.16
C GLY A 22 -9.42 11.74 -10.24
N LEU A 23 -8.93 10.50 -10.13
CA LEU A 23 -9.52 9.43 -9.34
C LEU A 23 -8.91 9.31 -7.93
N ASP A 24 -7.88 10.10 -7.62
CA ASP A 24 -7.17 10.08 -6.33
C ASP A 24 -6.47 11.42 -6.09
N ASP A 25 -6.21 11.76 -4.83
CA ASP A 25 -5.48 12.97 -4.43
C ASP A 25 -3.94 12.80 -4.47
N GLY A 26 -3.47 11.64 -4.88
CA GLY A 26 -2.05 11.29 -4.93
C GLY A 26 -1.52 10.73 -3.60
N MET A 27 -0.25 10.33 -3.61
CA MET A 27 0.41 9.67 -2.49
C MET A 27 1.29 10.66 -1.70
N THR A 28 0.98 10.89 -0.43
CA THR A 28 1.90 11.56 0.50
C THR A 28 2.73 10.53 1.27
N ASN A 29 3.86 10.93 1.86
CA ASN A 29 4.68 10.01 2.66
C ASN A 29 3.89 9.39 3.82
N LEU A 30 3.10 10.18 4.55
CA LEU A 30 2.28 9.67 5.66
C LEU A 30 1.26 8.63 5.17
N ARG A 31 0.58 8.88 4.05
CA ARG A 31 -0.38 7.95 3.45
C ARG A 31 0.30 6.65 3.03
N LEU A 32 1.46 6.73 2.39
CA LEU A 32 2.28 5.58 1.99
C LEU A 32 2.60 4.68 3.18
N GLN A 33 3.05 5.25 4.32
CA GLN A 33 3.36 4.45 5.50
C GLN A 33 2.16 3.64 6.01
N LYS A 34 0.96 4.23 6.00
CA LYS A 34 -0.26 3.53 6.44
C LYS A 34 -0.65 2.41 5.48
N LEU A 35 -0.61 2.69 4.18
CA LEU A 35 -0.93 1.69 3.17
C LEU A 35 0.09 0.54 3.15
N MET A 36 1.39 0.82 3.31
CA MET A 36 2.43 -0.22 3.44
C MET A 36 2.19 -1.12 4.66
N TYR A 37 1.77 -0.56 5.79
CA TYR A 37 1.42 -1.36 6.96
C TYR A 37 0.24 -2.30 6.69
N PHE A 38 -0.81 -1.82 6.00
CA PHE A 38 -1.94 -2.67 5.61
C PHE A 38 -1.51 -3.77 4.62
N VAL A 39 -0.69 -3.42 3.61
CA VAL A 39 -0.16 -4.40 2.65
C VAL A 39 0.62 -5.50 3.36
N GLN A 40 1.58 -5.14 4.21
CA GLN A 40 2.36 -6.10 5.00
C GLN A 40 1.46 -6.97 5.88
N GLY A 41 0.46 -6.36 6.53
CA GLY A 41 -0.43 -7.06 7.44
C GLY A 41 -1.30 -8.11 6.74
N TYR A 42 -1.92 -7.74 5.61
CA TYR A 42 -2.71 -8.68 4.83
C TYR A 42 -1.86 -9.77 4.20
N PHE A 43 -0.67 -9.43 3.69
CA PHE A 43 0.24 -10.42 3.13
C PHE A 43 0.68 -11.45 4.18
N LEU A 44 1.06 -11.00 5.38
CA LEU A 44 1.36 -11.87 6.51
C LEU A 44 0.19 -12.80 6.90
N ALA A 45 -1.03 -12.25 6.88
CA ALA A 45 -2.21 -13.04 7.23
C ALA A 45 -2.53 -14.13 6.20
N GLU A 46 -2.24 -13.89 4.94
CA GLU A 46 -2.58 -14.77 3.82
C GLU A 46 -1.48 -15.80 3.53
N HIS A 47 -0.21 -15.39 3.58
CA HIS A 47 0.94 -16.22 3.18
C HIS A 47 1.77 -16.75 4.35
N ASP A 48 1.48 -16.37 5.60
CA ASP A 48 2.22 -16.75 6.81
C ASP A 48 3.70 -16.30 6.86
N HIS A 49 4.17 -15.54 5.89
CA HIS A 49 5.50 -14.91 5.86
C HIS A 49 5.40 -13.43 5.41
N PRO A 50 6.39 -12.59 5.72
CA PRO A 50 6.34 -11.17 5.37
C PRO A 50 6.51 -10.95 3.86
N LEU A 51 5.89 -9.87 3.34
CA LEU A 51 6.11 -9.38 1.98
C LEU A 51 7.52 -8.77 1.85
N PHE A 52 7.93 -8.01 2.86
CA PHE A 52 9.26 -7.40 2.96
C PHE A 52 9.81 -7.53 4.39
N ASP A 53 11.15 -7.52 4.53
CA ASP A 53 11.83 -7.77 5.81
C ASP A 53 12.06 -6.52 6.66
N GLU A 54 11.90 -5.34 6.08
CA GLU A 54 12.16 -4.08 6.76
C GLU A 54 11.22 -3.91 7.96
N ASP A 55 11.78 -3.42 9.05
CA ASP A 55 11.06 -3.23 10.31
C ASP A 55 9.93 -2.19 10.17
N ILE A 56 8.84 -2.45 10.88
CA ILE A 56 7.75 -1.48 11.08
C ILE A 56 7.82 -1.01 12.53
N GLU A 57 7.88 0.32 12.73
CA GLU A 57 7.97 0.95 14.03
C GLU A 57 6.69 1.71 14.40
N ALA A 58 6.39 1.77 15.69
CA ALA A 58 5.25 2.51 16.24
C ALA A 58 5.63 3.97 16.47
N TRP A 59 5.37 4.83 15.50
CA TRP A 59 5.57 6.28 15.59
C TRP A 59 4.30 7.01 16.01
N LYS A 60 4.40 8.30 16.35
CA LYS A 60 3.29 9.12 16.85
C LYS A 60 2.03 9.10 15.96
N LEU A 61 2.19 9.09 14.65
CA LEU A 61 1.08 9.08 13.69
C LEU A 61 0.82 7.67 13.12
N GLY A 62 1.09 6.62 13.89
CA GLY A 62 0.84 5.24 13.49
C GLY A 62 2.10 4.51 13.00
N PRO A 63 1.94 3.29 12.47
CA PRO A 63 3.04 2.45 12.00
C PRO A 63 3.79 3.09 10.83
N VAL A 64 5.11 2.92 10.82
CA VAL A 64 6.05 3.49 9.84
C VAL A 64 7.11 2.45 9.49
N VAL A 65 7.48 2.37 8.22
CA VAL A 65 8.69 1.69 7.71
C VAL A 65 9.81 2.74 7.62
N PRO A 66 10.76 2.79 8.58
CA PRO A 66 11.66 3.93 8.72
C PRO A 66 12.56 4.20 7.50
N VAL A 67 12.99 3.15 6.82
CA VAL A 67 13.83 3.28 5.62
C VAL A 67 13.07 3.97 4.49
N ILE A 68 11.80 3.64 4.32
CA ILE A 68 10.93 4.25 3.31
C ILE A 68 10.55 5.68 3.71
N TYR A 69 10.20 5.89 5.00
CA TYR A 69 9.93 7.24 5.50
C TYR A 69 11.09 8.19 5.23
N ARG A 70 12.34 7.78 5.56
CA ARG A 70 13.54 8.60 5.33
C ARG A 70 13.79 8.89 3.86
N LYS A 71 13.59 7.90 2.99
CA LYS A 71 13.73 8.06 1.53
C LYS A 71 12.85 9.17 1.00
N TYR A 72 11.59 9.23 1.45
CA TYR A 72 10.60 10.20 0.98
C TYR A 72 10.41 11.42 1.89
N SER A 73 11.23 11.57 2.95
CA SER A 73 11.12 12.69 3.90
C SER A 73 11.28 14.06 3.27
N ARG A 74 12.05 14.17 2.17
CA ARG A 74 12.27 15.43 1.42
C ARG A 74 10.98 16.04 0.87
N PHE A 75 9.94 15.25 0.62
CA PHE A 75 8.65 15.72 0.11
C PHE A 75 7.74 16.29 1.20
N ASN A 76 8.09 16.16 2.49
CA ASN A 76 7.30 16.65 3.62
C ASN A 76 5.82 16.18 3.57
N LYS A 77 4.91 17.11 3.24
CA LYS A 77 3.47 16.86 3.09
C LYS A 77 3.02 16.82 1.63
N ASP A 78 3.94 17.06 0.70
CA ASP A 78 3.64 17.11 -0.72
C ASP A 78 3.41 15.70 -1.28
N ILE A 79 2.84 15.67 -2.48
CA ILE A 79 2.65 14.44 -3.23
C ILE A 79 4.03 13.88 -3.62
N LEU A 80 4.19 12.59 -3.47
CA LEU A 80 5.41 11.90 -3.84
C LEU A 80 5.52 11.82 -5.36
N GLU A 81 6.57 12.44 -5.88
CA GLU A 81 6.98 12.35 -7.28
C GLU A 81 8.28 11.53 -7.31
N ASP A 82 8.18 10.26 -7.69
CA ASP A 82 9.34 9.40 -7.88
C ASP A 82 9.30 8.85 -9.31
N GLU A 83 10.47 8.67 -9.92
CA GLU A 83 10.55 8.05 -11.24
C GLU A 83 10.11 6.58 -11.12
N ALA A 84 9.07 6.23 -11.86
CA ALA A 84 8.63 4.85 -11.93
C ALA A 84 9.74 4.00 -12.57
N PRO A 85 10.18 2.90 -11.93
CA PRO A 85 11.12 2.00 -12.56
C PRO A 85 10.48 1.36 -13.79
N THR A 86 11.30 0.95 -14.76
CA THR A 86 10.82 0.24 -15.95
C THR A 86 10.21 -1.11 -15.60
N GLU A 87 10.65 -1.72 -14.50
CA GLU A 87 10.13 -2.96 -13.97
C GLU A 87 10.13 -2.94 -12.44
N PHE A 88 9.13 -3.57 -11.83
CA PHE A 88 9.06 -3.79 -10.40
C PHE A 88 9.48 -5.24 -10.09
N ALA A 89 10.42 -5.42 -9.16
CA ALA A 89 10.85 -6.73 -8.69
C ALA A 89 9.81 -7.36 -7.74
N LEU A 90 8.56 -7.47 -8.26
CA LEU A 90 7.41 -8.04 -7.56
C LEU A 90 6.80 -9.16 -8.39
N THR A 91 6.41 -10.25 -7.75
CA THR A 91 5.65 -11.34 -8.38
C THR A 91 4.22 -10.88 -8.69
N SER A 92 3.50 -11.64 -9.53
CA SER A 92 2.09 -11.36 -9.82
C SER A 92 1.24 -11.39 -8.55
N GLU A 93 1.44 -12.37 -7.68
CA GLU A 93 0.74 -12.54 -6.40
C GLU A 93 0.97 -11.36 -5.45
N GLU A 94 2.23 -10.88 -5.34
CA GLU A 94 2.55 -9.70 -4.53
C GLU A 94 1.85 -8.44 -5.08
N LYS A 95 1.83 -8.25 -6.40
CA LYS A 95 1.14 -7.14 -7.06
C LYS A 95 -0.37 -7.20 -6.86
N GLU A 96 -0.97 -8.37 -7.00
CA GLU A 96 -2.41 -8.59 -6.80
C GLU A 96 -2.83 -8.17 -5.39
N LEU A 97 -2.16 -8.67 -4.37
CA LEU A 97 -2.48 -8.30 -2.99
C LEU A 97 -2.29 -6.80 -2.73
N ILE A 98 -1.25 -6.17 -3.28
CA ILE A 98 -1.04 -4.72 -3.16
C ILE A 98 -2.23 -3.96 -3.79
N LEU A 99 -2.66 -4.35 -4.99
CA LEU A 99 -3.80 -3.74 -5.68
C LEU A 99 -5.10 -3.90 -4.89
N ASP A 100 -5.32 -5.05 -4.26
CA ASP A 100 -6.45 -5.31 -3.40
C ASP A 100 -6.50 -4.38 -2.21
N VAL A 101 -5.36 -4.22 -1.54
CA VAL A 101 -5.24 -3.29 -0.42
C VAL A 101 -5.46 -1.85 -0.87
N LEU A 102 -4.90 -1.46 -2.02
CA LEU A 102 -5.12 -0.12 -2.58
C LEU A 102 -6.58 0.11 -3.00
N SER A 103 -7.26 -0.90 -3.52
CA SER A 103 -8.69 -0.82 -3.84
C SER A 103 -9.54 -0.63 -2.59
N LYS A 104 -9.23 -1.36 -1.51
CA LYS A 104 -9.98 -1.30 -0.25
C LYS A 104 -9.69 -0.03 0.56
N TYR A 105 -8.42 0.34 0.69
CA TYR A 105 -7.96 1.38 1.61
C TYR A 105 -7.55 2.69 0.92
N GLY A 106 -7.20 2.65 -0.36
CA GLY A 106 -6.75 3.81 -1.12
C GLY A 106 -7.80 4.93 -1.21
N LYS A 107 -9.07 4.60 -1.15
CA LYS A 107 -10.18 5.57 -1.15
C LYS A 107 -10.31 6.41 0.13
N TYR A 108 -9.62 6.02 1.20
CA TYR A 108 -9.73 6.72 2.48
C TYR A 108 -8.75 7.87 2.59
N SER A 109 -9.17 8.92 3.28
CA SER A 109 -8.28 10.03 3.62
C SER A 109 -7.12 9.56 4.51
N THR A 110 -5.98 10.26 4.43
CA THR A 110 -4.82 9.96 5.27
C THR A 110 -5.17 9.99 6.76
N GLY A 111 -6.02 10.93 7.19
CA GLY A 111 -6.49 11.01 8.59
C GLY A 111 -7.25 9.75 9.02
N TYR A 112 -8.17 9.27 8.18
CA TYR A 112 -8.91 8.04 8.49
C TYR A 112 -8.02 6.80 8.50
N LEU A 113 -7.03 6.71 7.59
CA LEU A 113 -6.03 5.64 7.64
C LEU A 113 -5.22 5.66 8.95
N VAL A 114 -4.87 6.84 9.45
CA VAL A 114 -4.23 6.99 10.77
C VAL A 114 -5.15 6.43 11.87
N GLU A 115 -6.43 6.85 11.91
CA GLU A 115 -7.41 6.35 12.90
C GLU A 115 -7.54 4.83 12.88
N LEU A 116 -7.61 4.21 11.69
CA LEU A 116 -7.66 2.75 11.55
C LEU A 116 -6.44 2.05 12.17
N THR A 117 -5.24 2.66 12.07
CA THR A 117 -4.04 2.09 12.69
C THR A 117 -3.99 2.28 14.21
N HIS A 118 -4.77 3.24 14.75
CA HIS A 118 -4.85 3.55 16.18
C HIS A 118 -6.00 2.81 16.89
N THR A 119 -6.72 1.94 16.20
CA THR A 119 -7.84 1.17 16.77
C THR A 119 -7.38 0.42 18.04
N PRO A 120 -8.15 0.45 19.13
CA PRO A 120 -7.83 -0.31 20.34
C PRO A 120 -7.58 -1.79 20.03
N GLY A 121 -6.48 -2.33 20.56
CA GLY A 121 -6.06 -3.71 20.28
C GLY A 121 -5.27 -3.91 18.98
N ALA A 122 -5.13 -2.89 18.12
CA ALA A 122 -4.25 -2.97 16.98
C ALA A 122 -2.77 -3.08 17.42
N PRO A 123 -1.91 -3.73 16.64
CA PRO A 123 -0.49 -3.94 16.98
C PRO A 123 0.26 -2.65 17.34
N TRP A 124 -0.02 -1.56 16.64
CA TRP A 124 0.55 -0.26 16.96
C TRP A 124 0.15 0.21 18.37
N ALA A 125 -1.14 0.12 18.71
CA ALA A 125 -1.67 0.58 20.00
C ALA A 125 -1.11 -0.21 21.19
N GLN A 126 -0.68 -1.46 20.97
CA GLN A 126 -0.11 -2.32 22.02
C GLN A 126 1.32 -1.93 22.41
N VAL A 127 2.08 -1.33 21.48
CA VAL A 127 3.51 -1.07 21.68
C VAL A 127 3.88 0.40 21.64
N PHE A 128 2.97 1.27 21.20
CA PHE A 128 3.23 2.71 21.10
C PHE A 128 3.56 3.30 22.48
N ASP A 129 4.70 3.99 22.53
CA ASP A 129 5.18 4.67 23.71
C ASP A 129 5.72 6.04 23.27
N PRO A 130 5.15 7.16 23.77
CA PRO A 130 5.56 8.49 23.35
C PRO A 130 7.08 8.72 23.48
N GLY A 131 7.69 9.14 22.37
CA GLY A 131 9.14 9.39 22.31
C GLY A 131 10.00 8.16 22.06
N GLN A 132 9.41 6.97 21.97
CA GLN A 132 10.11 5.74 21.62
C GLN A 132 9.53 5.15 20.32
N ASN A 133 10.37 4.96 19.32
CA ASN A 133 9.98 4.32 18.07
C ASN A 133 10.18 2.81 18.17
N LYS A 134 9.32 2.14 18.96
CA LYS A 134 9.44 0.69 19.19
C LYS A 134 9.05 -0.09 17.92
N LYS A 135 9.80 -1.15 17.65
CA LYS A 135 9.45 -2.12 16.60
C LYS A 135 8.11 -2.80 16.94
N ILE A 136 7.25 -2.91 15.94
CA ILE A 136 6.02 -3.70 16.02
C ILE A 136 6.37 -5.13 15.62
N ASP A 137 6.06 -6.08 16.51
CA ASP A 137 6.33 -7.49 16.26
C ASP A 137 5.52 -8.03 15.08
N THR A 138 6.20 -8.70 14.15
CA THR A 138 5.62 -9.25 12.92
C THR A 138 4.52 -10.27 13.21
N GLU A 139 4.68 -11.12 14.24
CA GLU A 139 3.65 -12.09 14.64
C GLU A 139 2.42 -11.41 15.23
N SER A 140 2.57 -10.27 15.91
CA SER A 140 1.43 -9.48 16.40
C SER A 140 0.64 -8.88 15.24
N ILE A 141 1.33 -8.37 14.20
CA ILE A 141 0.70 -7.88 12.97
C ILE A 141 -0.06 -9.02 12.31
N LYS A 142 0.57 -10.17 12.09
CA LYS A 142 -0.06 -11.34 11.47
C LYS A 142 -1.33 -11.78 12.20
N ARG A 143 -1.25 -11.93 13.52
CA ARG A 143 -2.42 -12.33 14.34
C ARG A 143 -3.58 -11.35 14.21
N TYR A 144 -3.28 -10.06 14.25
CA TYR A 144 -4.30 -9.02 14.13
C TYR A 144 -4.98 -9.08 12.76
N PHE A 145 -4.21 -9.12 11.67
CA PHE A 145 -4.77 -9.14 10.32
C PHE A 145 -5.49 -10.45 9.98
N LYS A 146 -5.14 -11.58 10.58
CA LYS A 146 -5.92 -12.83 10.47
C LYS A 146 -7.36 -12.70 11.04
N THR A 147 -7.61 -11.77 11.95
CA THR A 147 -8.96 -11.50 12.47
C THR A 147 -9.76 -10.53 11.58
N GLN A 148 -9.10 -9.83 10.68
CA GLN A 148 -9.76 -8.89 9.77
C GLN A 148 -10.45 -9.65 8.62
N LYS A 149 -11.53 -9.05 8.06
CA LYS A 149 -12.11 -9.60 6.83
C LYS A 149 -11.03 -9.61 5.75
N LYS A 150 -10.90 -10.75 5.05
CA LYS A 150 -10.02 -10.85 3.88
C LYS A 150 -10.24 -9.64 2.97
N VAL A 151 -9.17 -9.16 2.36
CA VAL A 151 -9.23 -8.24 1.25
C VAL A 151 -9.77 -9.07 0.09
N SER A 152 -11.10 -9.14 0.00
CA SER A 152 -11.74 -9.94 -1.04
C SER A 152 -11.78 -9.10 -2.31
N THR A 153 -10.99 -9.47 -3.27
CA THR A 153 -11.28 -9.15 -4.66
C THR A 153 -12.17 -10.22 -5.25
N THR A 154 -13.04 -9.84 -6.13
CA THR A 154 -13.71 -10.81 -7.00
C THR A 154 -12.62 -11.37 -7.91
N GLU A 155 -12.30 -12.66 -7.76
CA GLU A 155 -11.24 -13.36 -8.52
C GLU A 155 -11.28 -13.06 -10.04
N GLU A 156 -12.46 -12.88 -10.62
CA GLU A 156 -12.64 -12.49 -12.02
C GLU A 156 -12.06 -11.12 -12.39
N LYS A 157 -12.02 -10.18 -11.46
CA LYS A 157 -11.55 -8.81 -11.71
C LYS A 157 -10.03 -8.75 -11.72
N ILE A 158 -9.38 -9.48 -10.80
CA ILE A 158 -7.92 -9.60 -10.77
C ILE A 158 -7.40 -10.30 -12.01
N LEU A 159 -8.06 -11.39 -12.42
CA LEU A 159 -7.66 -12.14 -13.61
C LEU A 159 -7.67 -11.25 -14.86
N LYS A 160 -8.66 -10.36 -15.00
CA LYS A 160 -8.72 -9.37 -16.09
C LYS A 160 -7.58 -8.33 -16.00
N PHE A 161 -7.22 -7.90 -14.79
CA PHE A 161 -6.15 -6.92 -14.59
C PHE A 161 -4.75 -7.53 -14.78
N SER A 162 -4.52 -8.75 -14.29
CA SER A 162 -3.23 -9.45 -14.43
C SER A 162 -2.99 -9.99 -15.85
N GLN A 163 -4.03 -10.25 -16.63
CA GLN A 163 -3.93 -10.72 -18.02
C GLN A 163 -3.74 -9.57 -19.03
N LYS A 164 -4.07 -8.31 -18.66
CA LYS A 164 -3.78 -7.16 -19.52
C LYS A 164 -2.29 -6.82 -19.35
N SER A 165 -1.51 -7.03 -20.42
CA SER A 165 -0.12 -6.57 -20.48
C SER A 165 -0.10 -5.05 -20.25
N TYR A 166 0.49 -4.61 -19.16
CA TYR A 166 0.67 -3.19 -18.90
C TYR A 166 1.59 -2.59 -19.95
N LEU A 167 1.04 -1.72 -20.80
CA LEU A 167 1.84 -0.93 -21.71
C LEU A 167 2.51 0.18 -20.90
N ARG A 168 3.83 0.31 -21.06
CA ARG A 168 4.57 1.43 -20.48
C ARG A 168 4.68 2.54 -21.50
N GLY A 169 4.34 3.76 -21.10
CA GLY A 169 4.60 4.96 -21.88
C GLY A 169 6.10 5.24 -22.02
N LYS A 170 6.45 6.18 -22.89
CA LYS A 170 7.84 6.60 -23.12
C LYS A 170 8.57 7.10 -21.86
N THR A 171 7.84 7.47 -20.82
CA THR A 171 8.30 7.92 -19.50
C THR A 171 8.41 6.79 -18.47
N GLY A 172 8.19 5.53 -18.85
CA GLY A 172 8.27 4.37 -17.95
C GLY A 172 7.00 4.13 -17.11
N HIS A 173 5.97 4.96 -17.24
CA HIS A 173 4.71 4.83 -16.51
C HIS A 173 3.86 3.68 -17.07
N ILE A 174 3.08 3.04 -16.19
CA ILE A 174 2.07 2.06 -16.59
C ILE A 174 0.95 2.82 -17.31
N ILE A 175 0.66 2.45 -18.56
CA ILE A 175 -0.51 2.94 -19.28
C ILE A 175 -1.62 1.92 -19.06
N LEU A 176 -2.69 2.35 -18.40
CA LEU A 176 -3.91 1.54 -18.33
C LEU A 176 -4.58 1.56 -19.70
N PRO A 177 -5.08 0.41 -20.22
CA PRO A 177 -5.86 0.39 -21.44
C PRO A 177 -7.08 1.33 -21.33
N GLU A 178 -7.44 2.03 -22.41
CA GLU A 178 -8.58 2.97 -22.42
C GLU A 178 -9.88 2.34 -21.91
N ASP A 179 -10.10 1.06 -22.19
CA ASP A 179 -11.29 0.31 -21.74
C ASP A 179 -11.29 0.01 -20.24
N SER A 180 -10.21 0.31 -19.50
CA SER A 180 -10.12 0.04 -18.05
C SER A 180 -10.67 1.16 -17.18
N TYR A 181 -10.99 2.33 -17.74
CA TYR A 181 -11.54 3.48 -16.99
C TYR A 181 -12.96 3.21 -16.48
N GLU A 182 -13.81 2.65 -17.32
CA GLU A 182 -15.18 2.28 -16.93
C GLU A 182 -15.17 1.22 -15.81
N ASP A 183 -14.23 0.27 -15.89
CA ASP A 183 -14.04 -0.76 -14.86
C ASP A 183 -13.58 -0.14 -13.52
N TRP A 184 -12.74 0.91 -13.52
CA TRP A 184 -12.29 1.56 -12.28
C TRP A 184 -13.40 2.35 -11.58
N GLU A 185 -14.31 2.99 -12.31
CA GLU A 185 -15.47 3.67 -11.72
C GLU A 185 -16.40 2.68 -11.00
N GLU A 186 -16.55 1.49 -11.52
CA GLU A 186 -17.34 0.42 -10.89
C GLU A 186 -16.67 -0.10 -9.61
N TYR A 187 -15.33 -0.12 -9.55
CA TYR A 187 -14.56 -0.54 -8.37
C TYR A 187 -14.57 0.48 -7.24
N VAL A 188 -14.70 1.76 -7.54
CA VAL A 188 -14.69 2.86 -6.57
C VAL A 188 -16.07 3.13 -5.98
N ARG A 189 -17.15 2.64 -6.61
CA ARG A 189 -18.54 2.88 -6.19
C ARG A 189 -19.14 1.86 -5.22
N VAL A 190 -18.34 0.96 -4.63
CA VAL A 190 -18.86 -0.01 -3.64
C VAL A 190 -18.42 0.37 -2.23
#